data_18db5f699b76a33628a321986ab31940
#
_entry.id   18db5f699b76a33628a321986ab31940
#
_cell.length_a   1.000
_cell.length_b   1.000
_cell.length_c   1.000
_cell.angle_alpha   90.00
_cell.angle_beta   90.00
_cell.angle_gamma   90.00
#
_symmetry.space_group_name_H-M   'P 1'
#
loop_
_entity.id
_entity.type
_entity.pdbx_description
1 polymer ?
#
loop_
_entity_poly.entity_id
_entity_poly.type
_entity_poly.pdbx_seq_one_letter_code
_entity_poly.pdbx_strand_id
1 'polypeptide(L)'
;PDSASIIPPGGYLLIWCDDNTEQGSLHANFKLSSSGETLILSTNDGFTIIDRITFGQQSSDLSYGRESDGYAEWAISTPTPNASNGLLLTNIDKTVLNHFELLNNYPNPFNPTTNIDYYTSKDGHIKLVIHDIIGREIISLVNGFQKSGYKTAVWNGKNDLGYPVSAGMYFYTIQAKNYVQTKKMLLLK
;
A
#
# COMPACT_ATOMS: atom_id res chain seq x y z
N PRO A 1 -7.59 27.23 -13.20
CA PRO A 1 -7.27 26.67 -11.88
C PRO A 1 -7.47 27.76 -10.84
N ASP A 2 -8.09 27.41 -9.72
CA ASP A 2 -8.18 28.28 -8.56
C ASP A 2 -6.75 28.54 -8.04
N SER A 3 -6.44 29.78 -7.67
CA SER A 3 -5.12 30.15 -7.12
C SER A 3 -4.76 29.32 -5.87
N ALA A 4 -5.77 28.79 -5.16
CA ALA A 4 -5.60 27.90 -4.01
C ALA A 4 -5.03 26.51 -4.38
N SER A 5 -5.10 26.10 -5.64
CA SER A 5 -4.62 24.78 -6.11
C SER A 5 -3.22 24.80 -6.72
N ILE A 6 -2.52 25.95 -6.67
CA ILE A 6 -1.16 26.09 -7.21
C ILE A 6 -0.15 25.76 -6.10
N ILE A 7 0.71 24.76 -6.33
CA ILE A 7 1.80 24.42 -5.42
C ILE A 7 3.06 25.13 -5.92
N PRO A 8 3.62 26.11 -5.16
CA PRO A 8 4.88 26.73 -5.54
C PRO A 8 6.05 25.75 -5.35
N PRO A 9 7.22 25.99 -5.96
CA PRO A 9 8.40 25.20 -5.71
C PRO A 9 8.73 25.12 -4.22
N GLY A 10 8.90 23.89 -3.70
CA GLY A 10 9.09 23.63 -2.27
C GLY A 10 7.85 23.84 -1.39
N GLY A 11 6.69 24.07 -2.00
CA GLY A 11 5.43 24.25 -1.29
C GLY A 11 4.65 22.97 -1.07
N TYR A 12 3.59 23.09 -0.27
CA TYR A 12 2.68 21.99 0.08
C TYR A 12 1.25 22.38 -0.24
N LEU A 13 0.41 21.41 -0.52
CA LEU A 13 -1.02 21.58 -0.71
C LEU A 13 -1.76 20.56 0.16
N LEU A 14 -2.61 21.05 1.07
CA LEU A 14 -3.48 20.20 1.88
C LEU A 14 -4.82 20.05 1.19
N ILE A 15 -5.23 18.80 0.92
CA ILE A 15 -6.53 18.45 0.36
C ILE A 15 -7.29 17.65 1.40
N TRP A 16 -8.50 18.08 1.72
CA TRP A 16 -9.41 17.39 2.63
C TRP A 16 -10.23 16.35 1.86
N CYS A 17 -10.07 15.08 2.21
CA CYS A 17 -10.84 13.98 1.62
C CYS A 17 -12.02 13.63 2.54
N ASP A 18 -12.98 14.54 2.66
CA ASP A 18 -14.07 14.50 3.64
C ASP A 18 -15.48 14.45 3.02
N ASP A 19 -15.55 14.34 1.67
CA ASP A 19 -16.80 14.31 0.90
C ASP A 19 -17.68 15.56 1.13
N ASN A 20 -17.05 16.71 1.32
CA ASN A 20 -17.75 17.96 1.60
C ASN A 20 -17.22 19.14 0.76
N THR A 21 -17.55 19.11 -0.52
CA THR A 21 -17.13 20.14 -1.50
C THR A 21 -17.71 21.53 -1.23
N GLU A 22 -18.71 21.65 -0.36
CA GLU A 22 -19.30 22.95 0.02
C GLU A 22 -18.33 23.81 0.85
N GLN A 23 -17.33 23.20 1.47
CA GLN A 23 -16.31 23.89 2.27
C GLN A 23 -15.20 24.52 1.42
N GLY A 24 -15.16 24.27 0.11
CA GLY A 24 -14.22 24.91 -0.81
C GLY A 24 -13.53 23.96 -1.76
N SER A 25 -12.72 24.53 -2.65
CA SER A 25 -12.05 23.83 -3.74
C SER A 25 -10.98 22.81 -3.31
N LEU A 26 -10.53 22.85 -2.06
CA LEU A 26 -9.58 21.90 -1.49
C LEU A 26 -10.25 20.74 -0.72
N HIS A 27 -11.58 20.65 -0.78
CA HIS A 27 -12.36 19.54 -0.24
C HIS A 27 -12.77 18.60 -1.36
N ALA A 28 -12.30 17.37 -1.31
CA ALA A 28 -12.59 16.35 -2.32
C ALA A 28 -14.00 15.76 -2.08
N ASN A 29 -14.64 15.31 -3.17
CA ASN A 29 -15.94 14.66 -3.16
C ASN A 29 -15.87 13.16 -2.84
N PHE A 30 -14.89 12.75 -2.06
CA PHE A 30 -14.70 11.38 -1.60
C PHE A 30 -14.03 11.36 -0.23
N LYS A 31 -14.12 10.22 0.44
CA LYS A 31 -13.43 9.94 1.72
C LYS A 31 -12.37 8.87 1.50
N LEU A 32 -11.31 8.95 2.32
CA LEU A 32 -10.32 7.88 2.38
C LEU A 32 -10.72 6.84 3.42
N SER A 33 -10.56 5.57 3.05
CA SER A 33 -10.84 4.45 3.95
C SER A 33 -9.73 4.30 4.99
N SER A 34 -10.08 4.22 6.26
CA SER A 34 -9.11 3.91 7.32
C SER A 34 -8.54 2.49 7.23
N SER A 35 -9.20 1.58 6.52
CA SER A 35 -8.72 0.20 6.30
C SER A 35 -7.72 0.08 5.14
N GLY A 36 -7.46 1.18 4.44
CA GLY A 36 -6.51 1.24 3.34
C GLY A 36 -7.17 1.30 1.97
N GLU A 37 -6.47 1.93 1.05
CA GLU A 37 -6.82 2.03 -0.36
C GLU A 37 -5.63 2.54 -1.20
N THR A 38 -5.86 2.79 -2.49
CA THR A 38 -4.86 3.35 -3.39
C THR A 38 -5.23 4.77 -3.78
N LEU A 39 -4.30 5.70 -3.57
CA LEU A 39 -4.37 7.06 -4.09
C LEU A 39 -3.52 7.17 -5.34
N ILE A 40 -4.04 7.87 -6.35
CA ILE A 40 -3.36 8.12 -7.61
C ILE A 40 -3.42 9.62 -7.89
N LEU A 41 -2.24 10.20 -8.15
CA LEU A 41 -2.12 11.53 -8.71
C LEU A 41 -1.84 11.38 -10.21
N SER A 42 -2.70 11.93 -11.05
CA SER A 42 -2.56 11.90 -12.50
C SER A 42 -2.54 13.31 -13.09
N THR A 43 -2.11 13.41 -14.34
CA THR A 43 -2.34 14.61 -15.14
C THR A 43 -3.83 14.87 -15.34
N ASN A 44 -4.20 16.07 -15.77
CA ASN A 44 -5.58 16.49 -15.95
C ASN A 44 -6.34 15.69 -17.04
N ASP A 45 -5.63 14.97 -17.92
CA ASP A 45 -6.21 14.06 -18.90
C ASP A 45 -6.59 12.69 -18.30
N GLY A 46 -6.14 12.41 -17.06
CA GLY A 46 -6.42 11.16 -16.34
C GLY A 46 -5.62 9.95 -16.82
N PHE A 47 -4.75 10.09 -17.83
CA PHE A 47 -4.01 8.97 -18.43
C PHE A 47 -2.59 8.82 -17.87
N THR A 48 -1.92 9.93 -17.61
CA THR A 48 -0.55 9.88 -17.10
C THR A 48 -0.52 9.92 -15.58
N ILE A 49 -0.05 8.85 -14.97
CA ILE A 49 0.12 8.77 -13.52
C ILE A 49 1.41 9.53 -13.16
N ILE A 50 1.29 10.54 -12.30
CA ILE A 50 2.38 11.32 -11.75
C ILE A 50 2.96 10.65 -10.51
N ASP A 51 2.07 10.20 -9.59
CA ASP A 51 2.45 9.47 -8.38
C ASP A 51 1.32 8.53 -7.96
N ARG A 52 1.67 7.47 -7.25
CA ARG A 52 0.72 6.49 -6.75
C ARG A 52 1.19 5.93 -5.43
N ILE A 53 0.27 5.82 -4.49
CA ILE A 53 0.52 5.16 -3.21
C ILE A 53 -0.64 4.23 -2.86
N THR A 54 -0.32 3.03 -2.40
CA THR A 54 -1.26 2.13 -1.74
C THR A 54 -0.91 2.12 -0.26
N PHE A 55 -1.87 2.43 0.58
CA PHE A 55 -1.71 2.41 2.02
C PHE A 55 -2.65 1.41 2.67
N GLY A 56 -2.23 0.84 3.78
CA GLY A 56 -3.03 -0.09 4.59
C GLY A 56 -3.83 0.61 5.68
N GLN A 57 -4.16 -0.14 6.71
CA GLN A 57 -4.92 0.38 7.85
C GLN A 57 -4.21 1.58 8.49
N GLN A 58 -4.97 2.64 8.71
CA GLN A 58 -4.50 3.86 9.33
C GLN A 58 -4.94 3.92 10.79
N SER A 59 -4.10 4.53 11.63
CA SER A 59 -4.39 4.79 13.04
C SER A 59 -4.60 6.29 13.26
N SER A 60 -5.45 6.63 14.23
CA SER A 60 -5.66 8.03 14.62
C SER A 60 -4.34 8.69 15.02
N ASP A 61 -4.22 9.98 14.71
CA ASP A 61 -3.08 10.84 15.05
C ASP A 61 -1.72 10.41 14.46
N LEU A 62 -1.75 9.51 13.47
CA LEU A 62 -0.58 9.11 12.69
C LEU A 62 -0.80 9.41 11.21
N SER A 63 0.28 9.70 10.49
CA SER A 63 0.29 9.84 9.04
C SER A 63 1.12 8.73 8.39
N TYR A 64 0.72 8.33 7.20
CA TYR A 64 1.54 7.52 6.32
C TYR A 64 2.06 8.41 5.19
N GLY A 65 3.34 8.66 5.19
CA GLY A 65 3.98 9.62 4.28
C GLY A 65 5.40 9.21 3.91
N ARG A 66 6.01 9.92 2.97
CA ARG A 66 7.43 9.74 2.66
C ARG A 66 8.24 10.07 3.90
N GLU A 67 9.30 9.28 4.18
CA GLU A 67 10.18 9.49 5.36
C GLU A 67 10.83 10.88 5.37
N SER A 68 11.07 11.42 4.19
CA SER A 68 11.53 12.78 3.95
C SER A 68 11.01 13.23 2.60
N ASP A 69 10.88 14.52 2.38
CA ASP A 69 10.38 15.08 1.14
C ASP A 69 11.21 14.60 -0.06
N GLY A 70 10.51 14.04 -1.07
CA GLY A 70 11.12 13.51 -2.27
C GLY A 70 11.81 12.14 -2.16
N TYR A 71 11.86 11.53 -0.99
CA TYR A 71 12.39 10.17 -0.82
C TYR A 71 11.41 9.12 -1.37
N ALA A 72 11.95 7.97 -1.76
CA ALA A 72 11.14 6.86 -2.27
C ALA A 72 10.43 6.09 -1.15
N GLU A 73 11.02 6.05 0.03
CA GLU A 73 10.56 5.31 1.19
C GLU A 73 9.39 6.02 1.87
N TRP A 74 8.40 5.21 2.29
CA TRP A 74 7.22 5.64 3.02
C TRP A 74 7.19 5.04 4.41
N ALA A 75 6.78 5.82 5.39
CA ALA A 75 6.71 5.41 6.78
C ALA A 75 5.50 6.00 7.50
N ILE A 76 5.19 5.39 8.65
CA ILE A 76 4.24 5.97 9.60
C ILE A 76 5.00 6.97 10.46
N SER A 77 4.47 8.17 10.55
CA SER A 77 5.08 9.29 11.27
C SER A 77 4.05 10.17 11.97
N THR A 78 4.51 11.15 12.72
CA THR A 78 3.67 12.24 13.19
C THR A 78 3.19 13.07 11.99
N PRO A 79 1.91 13.49 11.93
CA PRO A 79 1.42 14.35 10.86
C PRO A 79 2.18 15.68 10.77
N THR A 80 2.54 16.06 9.55
CA THR A 80 3.22 17.32 9.24
C THR A 80 2.43 18.13 8.20
N PRO A 81 1.19 18.54 8.48
CA PRO A 81 0.36 19.25 7.51
C PRO A 81 1.03 20.56 7.09
N ASN A 82 1.11 20.81 5.77
CA ASN A 82 1.76 21.97 5.17
C ASN A 82 3.23 22.18 5.60
N ALA A 83 3.93 21.13 5.95
CA ALA A 83 5.33 21.19 6.35
C ALA A 83 6.12 19.99 5.80
N SER A 84 7.45 20.12 5.77
CA SER A 84 8.36 19.08 5.36
C SER A 84 8.23 17.83 6.26
N ASN A 85 8.25 16.67 5.64
CA ASN A 85 8.45 15.41 6.34
C ASN A 85 9.90 15.36 6.83
N GLY A 86 10.14 15.89 8.03
CA GLY A 86 11.44 15.83 8.68
C GLY A 86 11.58 14.57 9.55
N LEU A 87 12.80 14.15 9.79
CA LEU A 87 13.16 13.05 10.68
C LEU A 87 12.75 13.33 12.14
N LEU A 88 11.48 13.29 12.46
CA LEU A 88 10.99 13.41 13.83
C LEU A 88 10.35 12.09 14.30
N LEU A 89 11.11 11.00 14.23
CA LEU A 89 10.84 9.81 15.04
C LEU A 89 11.37 9.98 16.46
N THR A 90 11.00 11.07 17.15
CA THR A 90 11.23 11.18 18.59
C THR A 90 9.94 10.77 19.29
N ASN A 91 9.94 9.54 19.85
CA ASN A 91 8.95 9.00 20.79
C ASN A 91 7.61 8.46 20.26
N ILE A 92 7.52 7.98 19.02
CA ILE A 92 6.46 7.03 18.72
C ILE A 92 6.81 5.73 19.46
N ASP A 93 5.89 5.29 20.31
CA ASP A 93 6.03 4.05 21.07
C ASP A 93 6.45 2.93 20.11
N LYS A 94 7.61 2.30 20.35
CA LYS A 94 8.17 1.22 19.52
C LYS A 94 7.21 0.03 19.32
N THR A 95 6.08 0.03 20.01
CA THR A 95 5.03 -0.99 19.86
C THR A 95 4.27 -0.88 18.55
N VAL A 96 4.11 0.32 17.97
CA VAL A 96 3.44 0.51 16.67
C VAL A 96 4.37 0.08 15.52
N LEU A 97 5.67 0.20 15.68
CA LEU A 97 6.68 -0.16 14.67
C LEU A 97 7.02 -1.67 14.61
N ASN A 98 6.40 -2.51 15.45
CA ASN A 98 6.62 -3.96 15.45
C ASN A 98 5.56 -4.74 14.67
N HIS A 99 4.87 -4.08 13.77
CA HIS A 99 3.75 -4.65 13.05
C HIS A 99 4.19 -5.16 11.67
N PHE A 100 3.96 -6.45 11.40
CA PHE A 100 3.97 -7.01 10.05
C PHE A 100 2.55 -6.93 9.51
N GLU A 101 2.39 -6.58 8.25
CA GLU A 101 1.06 -6.47 7.64
C GLU A 101 1.06 -7.05 6.24
N LEU A 102 0.02 -7.83 5.94
CA LEU A 102 -0.30 -8.28 4.59
C LEU A 102 -1.54 -7.51 4.13
N LEU A 103 -1.40 -6.74 3.06
CA LEU A 103 -2.47 -5.92 2.51
C LEU A 103 -3.38 -6.71 1.56
N ASN A 104 -4.52 -6.14 1.21
CA ASN A 104 -5.39 -6.73 0.20
C ASN A 104 -4.72 -6.61 -1.18
N ASN A 105 -4.78 -7.68 -1.96
CA ASN A 105 -4.29 -7.63 -3.32
C ASN A 105 -5.15 -6.71 -4.21
N TYR A 106 -4.53 -6.06 -5.16
CA TYR A 106 -5.22 -5.18 -6.09
C TYR A 106 -4.66 -5.32 -7.52
N PRO A 107 -5.57 -5.43 -8.51
CA PRO A 107 -7.03 -5.56 -8.39
C PRO A 107 -7.46 -6.89 -7.74
N ASN A 108 -8.68 -6.92 -7.17
CA ASN A 108 -9.34 -8.13 -6.73
C ASN A 108 -10.88 -7.97 -6.87
N PRO A 109 -11.55 -8.69 -7.78
CA PRO A 109 -11.01 -9.74 -8.66
C PRO A 109 -10.00 -9.22 -9.69
N PHE A 110 -9.13 -10.11 -10.21
CA PHE A 110 -8.06 -9.75 -11.14
C PHE A 110 -7.98 -10.65 -12.38
N ASN A 111 -7.34 -10.15 -13.46
CA ASN A 111 -7.16 -10.88 -14.74
C ASN A 111 -5.94 -10.36 -15.51
N PRO A 112 -4.90 -11.13 -15.75
CA PRO A 112 -4.44 -12.24 -14.92
C PRO A 112 -3.50 -11.80 -13.80
N THR A 113 -3.26 -10.47 -13.65
CA THR A 113 -2.21 -9.91 -12.80
C THR A 113 -2.80 -9.15 -11.61
N THR A 114 -2.18 -9.33 -10.45
CA THR A 114 -2.49 -8.59 -9.24
C THR A 114 -1.24 -8.26 -8.44
N ASN A 115 -1.25 -7.14 -7.73
CA ASN A 115 -0.22 -6.74 -6.79
C ASN A 115 -0.63 -7.19 -5.37
N ILE A 116 0.32 -7.69 -4.63
CA ILE A 116 0.18 -8.07 -3.22
C ILE A 116 1.17 -7.22 -2.45
N ASP A 117 0.65 -6.25 -1.73
CA ASP A 117 1.46 -5.36 -0.92
C ASP A 117 1.59 -5.90 0.50
N TYR A 118 2.75 -5.71 1.11
CA TYR A 118 3.00 -6.10 2.49
C TYR A 118 4.02 -5.17 3.15
N TYR A 119 3.90 -5.04 4.45
CA TYR A 119 4.83 -4.28 5.28
C TYR A 119 5.61 -5.19 6.22
N THR A 120 6.91 -4.97 6.30
CA THR A 120 7.80 -5.66 7.24
C THR A 120 8.39 -4.65 8.22
N SER A 121 8.09 -4.80 9.49
CA SER A 121 8.57 -3.88 10.53
C SER A 121 10.06 -4.02 10.84
N LYS A 122 10.68 -5.12 10.47
CA LYS A 122 12.10 -5.44 10.73
C LYS A 122 12.68 -6.22 9.56
N ASP A 123 13.97 -6.08 9.39
CA ASP A 123 14.74 -6.94 8.49
C ASP A 123 14.59 -8.40 8.88
N GLY A 124 14.39 -9.27 7.91
CA GLY A 124 14.23 -10.69 8.19
C GLY A 124 13.87 -11.53 6.98
N HIS A 125 13.76 -12.83 7.20
CA HIS A 125 13.33 -13.77 6.18
C HIS A 125 11.82 -13.72 6.03
N ILE A 126 11.36 -13.47 4.81
CA ILE A 126 9.95 -13.42 4.43
C ILE A 126 9.67 -14.52 3.42
N LYS A 127 8.57 -15.23 3.63
CA LYS A 127 8.00 -16.16 2.66
C LYS A 127 6.59 -15.73 2.31
N LEU A 128 6.31 -15.42 1.04
CA LEU A 128 4.97 -15.10 0.52
C LEU A 128 4.60 -16.15 -0.53
N VAL A 129 3.53 -16.90 -0.25
CA VAL A 129 3.14 -18.08 -1.03
C VAL A 129 1.68 -17.98 -1.45
N ILE A 130 1.40 -18.39 -2.68
CA ILE A 130 0.06 -18.58 -3.20
C ILE A 130 -0.35 -20.05 -3.05
N HIS A 131 -1.57 -20.27 -2.56
CA HIS A 131 -2.16 -21.60 -2.39
C HIS A 131 -3.52 -21.67 -3.11
N ASP A 132 -3.88 -22.87 -3.55
CA ASP A 132 -5.24 -23.14 -3.99
C ASP A 132 -6.20 -23.39 -2.80
N ILE A 133 -7.47 -23.65 -3.11
CA ILE A 133 -8.53 -23.86 -2.12
C ILE A 133 -8.35 -25.08 -1.23
N ILE A 134 -7.51 -26.04 -1.63
CA ILE A 134 -7.18 -27.23 -0.84
C ILE A 134 -5.81 -27.11 -0.14
N GLY A 135 -5.18 -25.93 -0.19
CA GLY A 135 -3.94 -25.63 0.51
C GLY A 135 -2.66 -26.06 -0.22
N ARG A 136 -2.72 -26.49 -1.48
CA ARG A 136 -1.53 -26.81 -2.26
C ARG A 136 -0.81 -25.52 -2.64
N GLU A 137 0.50 -25.49 -2.45
CA GLU A 137 1.37 -24.41 -2.91
C GLU A 137 1.34 -24.34 -4.44
N ILE A 138 1.02 -23.17 -4.97
CA ILE A 138 0.99 -22.87 -6.41
C ILE A 138 2.29 -22.20 -6.84
N ILE A 139 2.75 -21.24 -6.06
CA ILE A 139 4.00 -20.51 -6.30
C ILE A 139 4.45 -19.80 -5.03
N SER A 140 5.75 -19.72 -4.82
CA SER A 140 6.36 -18.83 -3.83
C SER A 140 6.81 -17.53 -4.52
N LEU A 141 6.12 -16.44 -4.24
CA LEU A 141 6.44 -15.13 -4.83
C LEU A 141 7.65 -14.48 -4.18
N VAL A 142 7.81 -14.67 -2.87
CA VAL A 142 8.94 -14.19 -2.09
C VAL A 142 9.41 -15.31 -1.18
N ASN A 143 10.70 -15.57 -1.17
CA ASN A 143 11.32 -16.51 -0.24
C ASN A 143 12.78 -16.08 -0.01
N GLY A 144 13.00 -15.19 0.94
CA GLY A 144 14.34 -14.68 1.17
C GLY A 144 14.38 -13.55 2.20
N PHE A 145 15.60 -13.08 2.45
CA PHE A 145 15.85 -11.96 3.34
C PHE A 145 15.34 -10.65 2.72
N GLN A 146 14.54 -9.92 3.48
CA GLN A 146 13.97 -8.63 3.10
C GLN A 146 14.33 -7.59 4.16
N LYS A 147 14.66 -6.37 3.69
CA LYS A 147 14.77 -5.21 4.58
C LYS A 147 13.38 -4.78 5.04
N SER A 148 13.31 -4.13 6.18
CA SER A 148 12.08 -3.49 6.68
C SER A 148 11.51 -2.49 5.67
N GLY A 149 10.21 -2.24 5.76
CA GLY A 149 9.49 -1.31 4.89
C GLY A 149 8.37 -1.95 4.07
N TYR A 150 7.71 -1.12 3.26
CA TYR A 150 6.67 -1.55 2.33
C TYR A 150 7.26 -2.21 1.08
N LYS A 151 6.57 -3.25 0.59
CA LYS A 151 6.98 -4.03 -0.56
C LYS A 151 5.78 -4.50 -1.35
N THR A 152 5.99 -4.69 -2.63
CA THR A 152 4.99 -5.23 -3.56
C THR A 152 5.51 -6.50 -4.20
N ALA A 153 4.72 -7.55 -4.17
CA ALA A 153 4.92 -8.75 -4.97
C ALA A 153 3.83 -8.84 -6.04
N VAL A 154 4.20 -9.22 -7.24
CA VAL A 154 3.28 -9.34 -8.37
C VAL A 154 3.01 -10.80 -8.67
N TRP A 155 1.73 -11.18 -8.77
CA TRP A 155 1.33 -12.49 -9.27
C TRP A 155 0.57 -12.35 -10.59
N ASN A 156 0.95 -13.14 -11.59
CA ASN A 156 0.42 -13.10 -12.94
C ASN A 156 -0.45 -14.34 -13.28
N GLY A 157 -1.02 -15.01 -12.28
CA GLY A 157 -1.90 -16.16 -12.47
C GLY A 157 -1.18 -17.42 -12.98
N LYS A 158 0.13 -17.58 -12.70
CA LYS A 158 0.92 -18.74 -13.10
C LYS A 158 1.47 -19.49 -11.89
N ASN A 159 1.71 -20.78 -12.06
CA ASN A 159 2.41 -21.61 -11.08
C ASN A 159 3.95 -21.46 -11.20
N ASP A 160 4.68 -22.14 -10.34
CA ASP A 160 6.16 -22.18 -10.30
C ASP A 160 6.83 -22.68 -11.58
N LEU A 161 6.12 -23.49 -12.38
CA LEU A 161 6.57 -23.95 -13.69
C LEU A 161 6.24 -22.96 -14.84
N GLY A 162 5.60 -21.83 -14.52
CA GLY A 162 5.21 -20.82 -15.50
C GLY A 162 3.91 -21.12 -16.27
N TYR A 163 3.17 -22.16 -15.91
CA TYR A 163 1.90 -22.50 -16.54
C TYR A 163 0.75 -21.70 -15.91
N PRO A 164 -0.19 -21.18 -16.73
CA PRO A 164 -1.39 -20.52 -16.21
C PRO A 164 -2.20 -21.47 -15.33
N VAL A 165 -2.73 -20.95 -14.24
CA VAL A 165 -3.65 -21.69 -13.37
C VAL A 165 -5.10 -21.40 -13.72
N SER A 166 -6.03 -22.22 -13.25
CA SER A 166 -7.45 -22.07 -13.53
C SER A 166 -8.02 -20.82 -12.85
N ALA A 167 -9.05 -20.21 -13.44
CA ALA A 167 -9.84 -19.20 -12.76
C ALA A 167 -10.45 -19.79 -11.47
N GLY A 168 -10.53 -18.97 -10.44
CA GLY A 168 -11.06 -19.41 -9.14
C GLY A 168 -10.46 -18.67 -7.96
N MET A 169 -10.80 -19.15 -6.77
CA MET A 169 -10.32 -18.60 -5.51
C MET A 169 -8.94 -19.15 -5.17
N TYR A 170 -8.07 -18.25 -4.73
CA TYR A 170 -6.73 -18.54 -4.24
C TYR A 170 -6.52 -17.86 -2.89
N PHE A 171 -5.57 -18.38 -2.13
CA PHE A 171 -5.12 -17.78 -0.88
C PHE A 171 -3.66 -17.38 -1.02
N TYR A 172 -3.28 -16.28 -0.41
CA TYR A 172 -1.89 -15.88 -0.29
C TYR A 172 -1.53 -15.72 1.19
N THR A 173 -0.40 -16.29 1.56
CA THR A 173 0.07 -16.34 2.94
C THR A 173 1.46 -15.75 3.04
N ILE A 174 1.62 -14.76 3.91
CA ILE A 174 2.93 -14.26 4.30
C ILE A 174 3.36 -14.90 5.62
N GLN A 175 4.63 -15.27 5.70
CA GLN A 175 5.29 -15.76 6.90
C GLN A 175 6.54 -14.93 7.18
N ALA A 176 6.65 -14.39 8.39
CA ALA A 176 7.77 -13.60 8.86
C ALA A 176 8.04 -13.92 10.34
N LYS A 177 9.11 -14.67 10.63
CA LYS A 177 9.45 -15.11 11.99
C LYS A 177 8.24 -15.71 12.74
N ASN A 178 7.60 -14.92 13.63
CA ASN A 178 6.44 -15.33 14.44
C ASN A 178 5.11 -14.78 13.91
N TYR A 179 5.10 -14.20 12.72
CA TYR A 179 3.91 -13.63 12.09
C TYR A 179 3.49 -14.47 10.90
N VAL A 180 2.22 -14.82 10.85
CA VAL A 180 1.58 -15.50 9.72
C VAL A 180 0.24 -14.85 9.47
N GLN A 181 0.00 -14.45 8.23
CA GLN A 181 -1.30 -13.92 7.80
C GLN A 181 -1.67 -14.46 6.44
N THR A 182 -2.95 -14.82 6.28
CA THR A 182 -3.50 -15.34 5.02
C THR A 182 -4.68 -14.48 4.59
N LYS A 183 -4.74 -14.18 3.30
CA LYS A 183 -5.87 -13.51 2.66
C LYS A 183 -6.31 -14.28 1.42
N LYS A 184 -7.52 -13.96 0.92
CA LYS A 184 -8.12 -14.58 -0.27
C LYS A 184 -8.13 -13.62 -1.45
N MET A 185 -8.08 -14.17 -2.66
CA MET A 185 -8.20 -13.43 -3.92
C MET A 185 -8.96 -14.23 -4.96
N LEU A 186 -9.51 -13.56 -5.97
CA LEU A 186 -10.30 -14.18 -7.03
C LEU A 186 -9.67 -13.88 -8.39
N LEU A 187 -9.16 -14.94 -9.05
CA LEU A 187 -8.67 -14.89 -10.41
C LEU A 187 -9.84 -15.10 -11.39
N LEU A 188 -10.03 -14.14 -12.27
CA LEU A 188 -10.95 -14.23 -13.42
C LEU A 188 -10.22 -14.85 -14.62
N LYS A 189 -10.99 -15.22 -15.63
CA LYS A 189 -10.44 -15.80 -16.87
C LYS A 189 -10.49 -14.78 -18.00
#